data_59021c9e93f6de3907c2d0e63bcbad70
#
_entry.id   59021c9e93f6de3907c2d0e63bcbad70
#
_cell.length_a   1.000
_cell.length_b   1.000
_cell.length_c   1.000
_cell.angle_alpha   90.00
_cell.angle_beta   90.00
_cell.angle_gamma   90.00
#
_symmetry.space_group_name_H-M   'P 1'
#
loop_
_entity.id
_entity.type
_entity.pdbx_description
1 polymer ?
#
loop_
_entity_poly.entity_id
_entity_poly.type
_entity_poly.pdbx_seq_one_letter_code
_entity_poly.pdbx_strand_id
1 'polypeptide(L)'
;LNPARLGEGLAQTPYLKVEAMERTATAIAAFYAQAKQEGAEQTLVFATAATRSAKNKDVFIEKVKSLCGLKIDVISGEEEAEIGLLGALGNQDGAIIDVGGASTEIVVKEKGEILYKKSVDVGVVRLKDACGRDKKALVERSLTEIKKFGQVPNQLPFYGIGGTATTLAAQYLGLEEYQSNKITGAVLPTEGIQALA
;
A
#
# COMPACT_ATOMS: atom_id res chain seq x y z
N LEU A 1 -6.11 6.61 -11.47
CA LEU A 1 -5.29 5.51 -10.93
C LEU A 1 -4.71 4.69 -12.09
N ASN A 2 -3.40 4.39 -12.04
CA ASN A 2 -2.73 3.56 -13.05
C ASN A 2 -2.04 2.36 -12.35
N PRO A 3 -2.53 1.13 -12.50
CA PRO A 3 -1.97 -0.05 -11.84
C PRO A 3 -0.72 -0.56 -12.57
N ALA A 4 0.38 0.19 -12.49
CA ALA A 4 1.63 -0.11 -13.20
C ALA A 4 2.35 -1.38 -12.71
N ARG A 5 1.99 -1.91 -11.53
CA ARG A 5 2.51 -3.15 -10.93
C ARG A 5 4.04 -3.20 -10.88
N LEU A 6 4.67 -2.14 -10.39
CA LEU A 6 6.15 -2.03 -10.31
C LEU A 6 6.79 -3.24 -9.62
N GLY A 7 6.14 -3.75 -8.57
CA GLY A 7 6.66 -4.86 -7.75
C GLY A 7 6.40 -6.27 -8.29
N GLU A 8 5.91 -6.42 -9.52
CA GLU A 8 5.65 -7.76 -10.07
C GLU A 8 6.93 -8.60 -10.17
N GLY A 9 6.89 -9.82 -9.64
CA GLY A 9 8.02 -10.75 -9.67
C GLY A 9 9.04 -10.57 -8.54
N LEU A 10 8.88 -9.56 -7.66
CA LEU A 10 9.80 -9.36 -6.53
C LEU A 10 9.78 -10.49 -5.48
N ALA A 11 8.77 -11.38 -5.52
CA ALA A 11 8.77 -12.58 -4.69
C ALA A 11 9.75 -13.66 -5.19
N GLN A 12 10.09 -13.66 -6.48
CA GLN A 12 11.00 -14.62 -7.10
C GLN A 12 12.44 -14.08 -7.28
N THR A 13 12.56 -12.77 -7.47
CA THR A 13 13.85 -12.12 -7.71
C THR A 13 13.90 -10.76 -7.01
N PRO A 14 15.04 -10.35 -6.41
CA PRO A 14 15.16 -9.06 -5.76
C PRO A 14 15.35 -7.88 -6.73
N TYR A 15 14.93 -8.03 -7.98
CA TYR A 15 15.11 -7.03 -9.02
C TYR A 15 13.77 -6.64 -9.65
N LEU A 16 13.54 -5.33 -9.83
CA LEU A 16 12.44 -4.81 -10.64
C LEU A 16 12.65 -5.20 -12.11
N LYS A 17 11.58 -5.63 -12.76
CA LYS A 17 11.58 -5.92 -14.18
C LYS A 17 11.71 -4.64 -15.00
N VAL A 18 12.42 -4.69 -16.11
CA VAL A 18 12.64 -3.54 -16.99
C VAL A 18 11.30 -2.98 -17.48
N GLU A 19 10.41 -3.85 -17.93
CA GLU A 19 9.10 -3.46 -18.46
C GLU A 19 8.21 -2.81 -17.38
N ALA A 20 8.30 -3.27 -16.12
CA ALA A 20 7.57 -2.68 -14.99
C ALA A 20 8.12 -1.29 -14.65
N MET A 21 9.44 -1.12 -14.66
CA MET A 21 10.09 0.17 -14.48
C MET A 21 9.68 1.16 -15.59
N GLU A 22 9.64 0.71 -16.85
CA GLU A 22 9.24 1.55 -17.98
C GLU A 22 7.79 2.01 -17.89
N ARG A 23 6.87 1.07 -17.67
CA ARG A 23 5.45 1.41 -17.48
C ARG A 23 5.25 2.41 -16.36
N THR A 24 5.92 2.18 -15.23
CA THR A 24 5.77 3.04 -14.05
C THR A 24 6.37 4.42 -14.27
N ALA A 25 7.57 4.52 -14.85
CA ALA A 25 8.22 5.79 -15.16
C ALA A 25 7.39 6.62 -16.16
N THR A 26 6.82 5.98 -17.19
CA THR A 26 5.93 6.64 -18.15
C THR A 26 4.66 7.16 -17.46
N ALA A 27 4.06 6.38 -16.55
CA ALA A 27 2.89 6.82 -15.79
C ALA A 27 3.21 8.02 -14.89
N ILE A 28 4.36 8.00 -14.21
CA ILE A 28 4.81 9.13 -13.38
C ILE A 28 4.99 10.39 -14.23
N ALA A 29 5.64 10.28 -15.38
CA ALA A 29 5.83 11.42 -16.27
C ALA A 29 4.50 11.99 -16.79
N ALA A 30 3.53 11.13 -17.10
CA ALA A 30 2.19 11.56 -17.52
C ALA A 30 1.44 12.30 -16.39
N PHE A 31 1.46 11.77 -15.16
CA PHE A 31 0.86 12.44 -14.01
C PHE A 31 1.54 13.77 -13.69
N TYR A 32 2.86 13.84 -13.82
CA TYR A 32 3.59 15.09 -13.63
C TYR A 32 3.23 16.15 -14.67
N ALA A 33 3.11 15.75 -15.93
CA ALA A 33 2.66 16.66 -16.99
C ALA A 33 1.25 17.18 -16.73
N GLN A 34 0.34 16.31 -16.29
CA GLN A 34 -1.02 16.67 -15.90
C GLN A 34 -1.02 17.64 -14.71
N ALA A 35 -0.28 17.34 -13.64
CA ALA A 35 -0.17 18.19 -12.46
C ALA A 35 0.29 19.61 -12.82
N LYS A 36 1.28 19.72 -13.71
CA LYS A 36 1.73 21.01 -14.23
C LYS A 36 0.65 21.75 -15.01
N GLN A 37 -0.09 21.06 -15.86
CA GLN A 37 -1.19 21.66 -16.62
C GLN A 37 -2.32 22.17 -15.70
N GLU A 38 -2.54 21.48 -14.57
CA GLU A 38 -3.52 21.85 -13.54
C GLU A 38 -2.99 22.92 -12.57
N GLY A 39 -1.76 23.42 -12.76
CA GLY A 39 -1.18 24.54 -12.00
C GLY A 39 -0.54 24.11 -10.66
N ALA A 40 -0.17 22.86 -10.49
CA ALA A 40 0.57 22.42 -9.30
C ALA A 40 1.92 23.13 -9.20
N GLU A 41 2.15 23.83 -8.09
CA GLU A 41 3.40 24.53 -7.82
C GLU A 41 4.53 23.57 -7.44
N GLN A 42 4.19 22.47 -6.76
CA GLN A 42 5.14 21.44 -6.33
C GLN A 42 4.58 20.05 -6.62
N THR A 43 5.47 19.14 -6.95
CA THR A 43 5.17 17.72 -7.12
C THR A 43 6.17 16.89 -6.33
N LEU A 44 5.66 16.07 -5.41
CA LEU A 44 6.45 15.13 -4.63
C LEU A 44 6.18 13.71 -5.14
N VAL A 45 7.23 12.90 -5.26
CA VAL A 45 7.12 11.51 -5.70
C VAL A 45 7.73 10.62 -4.62
N PHE A 46 6.89 9.80 -4.03
CA PHE A 46 7.31 8.80 -3.06
C PHE A 46 7.30 7.41 -3.67
N ALA A 47 8.26 6.60 -3.30
CA ALA A 47 8.28 5.18 -3.60
C ALA A 47 8.37 4.37 -2.30
N THR A 48 7.66 3.25 -2.27
CA THR A 48 7.44 2.44 -1.09
C THR A 48 8.03 1.03 -1.21
N ALA A 49 7.42 0.03 -0.62
CA ALA A 49 7.94 -1.31 -0.42
C ALA A 49 8.56 -1.96 -1.68
N ALA A 50 7.96 -1.83 -2.85
CA ALA A 50 8.49 -2.43 -4.07
C ALA A 50 9.86 -1.85 -4.47
N THR A 51 9.99 -0.52 -4.45
CA THR A 51 11.26 0.16 -4.75
C THR A 51 12.24 -0.01 -3.59
N ARG A 52 11.76 0.10 -2.35
CA ARG A 52 12.60 -0.03 -1.15
C ARG A 52 13.33 -1.38 -1.09
N SER A 53 12.66 -2.48 -1.44
CA SER A 53 13.22 -3.82 -1.39
C SER A 53 14.03 -4.23 -2.63
N ALA A 54 13.97 -3.48 -3.73
CA ALA A 54 14.62 -3.85 -4.97
C ALA A 54 16.11 -3.49 -4.97
N LYS A 55 16.96 -4.43 -5.41
CA LYS A 55 18.40 -4.21 -5.53
C LYS A 55 18.80 -3.26 -6.66
N ASN A 56 17.94 -3.13 -7.68
CA ASN A 56 18.16 -2.24 -8.83
C ASN A 56 17.28 -0.98 -8.77
N LYS A 57 16.85 -0.56 -7.58
CA LYS A 57 16.03 0.64 -7.39
C LYS A 57 16.63 1.90 -8.02
N ASP A 58 17.96 2.04 -7.96
CA ASP A 58 18.66 3.21 -8.49
C ASP A 58 18.47 3.36 -10.02
N VAL A 59 18.39 2.23 -10.75
CA VAL A 59 18.09 2.23 -12.18
C VAL A 59 16.69 2.81 -12.43
N PHE A 60 15.72 2.46 -11.61
CA PHE A 60 14.37 3.00 -11.71
C PHE A 60 14.33 4.50 -11.37
N ILE A 61 15.00 4.91 -10.30
CA ILE A 61 15.07 6.31 -9.86
C ILE A 61 15.70 7.19 -10.95
N GLU A 62 16.84 6.78 -11.51
CA GLU A 62 17.50 7.51 -12.58
C GLU A 62 16.67 7.53 -13.89
N LYS A 63 15.91 6.47 -14.17
CA LYS A 63 14.99 6.43 -15.31
C LYS A 63 13.90 7.50 -15.17
N VAL A 64 13.27 7.62 -14.02
CA VAL A 64 12.25 8.66 -13.77
C VAL A 64 12.87 10.05 -13.85
N LYS A 65 14.02 10.25 -13.21
CA LYS A 65 14.75 11.52 -13.24
C LYS A 65 15.12 11.92 -14.68
N SER A 66 15.59 11.00 -15.50
CA SER A 66 15.93 11.26 -16.89
C SER A 66 14.70 11.57 -17.74
N LEU A 67 13.55 10.97 -17.43
CA LEU A 67 12.33 11.12 -18.22
C LEU A 67 11.57 12.42 -17.92
N CYS A 68 11.52 12.86 -16.66
CA CYS A 68 10.73 14.01 -16.26
C CYS A 68 11.39 14.96 -15.23
N GLY A 69 12.64 14.72 -14.87
CA GLY A 69 13.40 15.59 -13.94
C GLY A 69 13.01 15.44 -12.47
N LEU A 70 12.05 14.56 -12.14
CA LEU A 70 11.60 14.37 -10.76
C LEU A 70 12.56 13.48 -9.96
N LYS A 71 12.78 13.86 -8.71
CA LYS A 71 13.44 13.03 -7.72
C LYS A 71 12.41 12.14 -7.04
N ILE A 72 12.73 10.86 -6.90
CA ILE A 72 11.92 9.93 -6.10
C ILE A 72 12.52 9.85 -4.69
N ASP A 73 11.69 10.07 -3.67
CA ASP A 73 12.04 9.82 -2.29
C ASP A 73 11.53 8.41 -1.89
N VAL A 74 12.48 7.51 -1.61
CA VAL A 74 12.14 6.14 -1.16
C VAL A 74 11.96 6.16 0.34
N ILE A 75 10.69 6.14 0.76
CA ILE A 75 10.33 6.21 2.17
C ILE A 75 10.39 4.84 2.86
N SER A 76 10.64 4.84 4.15
CA SER A 76 10.56 3.65 4.99
C SER A 76 9.10 3.17 5.13
N GLY A 77 8.89 1.91 5.55
CA GLY A 77 7.55 1.42 5.84
C GLY A 77 6.90 2.14 7.02
N GLU A 78 7.71 2.66 7.93
CA GLU A 78 7.24 3.42 9.07
C GLU A 78 6.79 4.84 8.69
N GLU A 79 7.51 5.50 7.77
CA GLU A 79 7.09 6.78 7.22
C GLU A 79 5.82 6.64 6.37
N GLU A 80 5.74 5.57 5.56
CA GLU A 80 4.54 5.21 4.79
C GLU A 80 3.32 5.06 5.70
N ALA A 81 3.49 4.35 6.82
CA ALA A 81 2.48 4.14 7.82
C ALA A 81 2.02 5.46 8.51
N GLU A 82 2.95 6.35 8.84
CA GLU A 82 2.63 7.66 9.43
C GLU A 82 1.86 8.56 8.46
N ILE A 83 2.27 8.58 7.19
CA ILE A 83 1.56 9.32 6.14
C ILE A 83 0.14 8.77 5.99
N GLY A 84 -0.02 7.45 5.99
CA GLY A 84 -1.33 6.79 5.95
C GLY A 84 -2.21 7.17 7.13
N LEU A 85 -1.66 7.17 8.35
CA LEU A 85 -2.36 7.60 9.55
C LEU A 85 -2.82 9.06 9.44
N LEU A 86 -1.92 9.95 9.06
CA LEU A 86 -2.20 11.37 8.90
C LEU A 86 -3.30 11.60 7.86
N GLY A 87 -3.24 10.90 6.73
CA GLY A 87 -4.24 11.00 5.67
C GLY A 87 -5.62 10.47 6.07
N ALA A 88 -5.67 9.42 6.91
CA ALA A 88 -6.93 8.80 7.33
C ALA A 88 -7.57 9.49 8.52
N LEU A 89 -6.80 9.85 9.54
CA LEU A 89 -7.31 10.30 10.83
C LEU A 89 -6.90 11.74 11.18
N GLY A 90 -5.96 12.33 10.46
CA GLY A 90 -5.44 13.66 10.82
C GLY A 90 -4.89 13.65 12.26
N ASN A 91 -5.48 14.49 13.10
CA ASN A 91 -5.09 14.58 14.51
C ASN A 91 -5.88 13.65 15.44
N GLN A 92 -6.84 12.88 14.94
CA GLN A 92 -7.66 11.99 15.76
C GLN A 92 -6.85 10.76 16.22
N ASP A 93 -7.23 10.23 17.39
CA ASP A 93 -6.75 8.95 17.88
C ASP A 93 -7.44 7.79 17.16
N GLY A 94 -6.75 6.68 17.01
CA GLY A 94 -7.25 5.49 16.33
C GLY A 94 -6.13 4.60 15.83
N ALA A 95 -6.51 3.53 15.17
CA ALA A 95 -5.58 2.61 14.52
C ALA A 95 -5.87 2.52 13.03
N ILE A 96 -4.83 2.44 12.21
CA ILE A 96 -4.97 2.13 10.78
C ILE A 96 -4.36 0.78 10.45
N ILE A 97 -4.92 0.14 9.44
CA ILE A 97 -4.33 -0.98 8.74
C ILE A 97 -4.36 -0.72 7.24
N ASP A 98 -3.19 -0.72 6.61
CA ASP A 98 -3.03 -0.64 5.15
C ASP A 98 -2.47 -1.96 4.63
N VAL A 99 -3.27 -2.70 3.89
CA VAL A 99 -2.84 -3.93 3.21
C VAL A 99 -2.52 -3.59 1.77
N GLY A 100 -1.25 -3.28 1.53
CA GLY A 100 -0.75 -2.93 0.21
C GLY A 100 -0.41 -4.12 -0.68
N GLY A 101 0.25 -3.83 -1.81
CA GLY A 101 0.68 -4.87 -2.75
C GLY A 101 1.88 -5.67 -2.26
N ALA A 102 2.85 -5.03 -1.63
CA ALA A 102 4.11 -5.64 -1.22
C ALA A 102 4.30 -5.71 0.30
N SER A 103 3.66 -4.82 1.05
CA SER A 103 3.73 -4.71 2.51
C SER A 103 2.37 -4.49 3.12
N THR A 104 2.31 -4.59 4.43
CA THR A 104 1.17 -4.23 5.27
C THR A 104 1.67 -3.38 6.42
N GLU A 105 1.01 -2.27 6.67
CA GLU A 105 1.33 -1.32 7.73
C GLU A 105 0.23 -1.31 8.79
N ILE A 106 0.63 -1.23 10.07
CA ILE A 106 -0.26 -0.98 11.19
C ILE A 106 0.32 0.15 12.02
N VAL A 107 -0.52 1.14 12.33
CA VAL A 107 -0.20 2.22 13.28
C VAL A 107 -1.33 2.37 14.27
N VAL A 108 -0.97 2.56 15.53
CA VAL A 108 -1.92 2.87 16.62
C VAL A 108 -1.49 4.17 17.28
N LYS A 109 -2.39 5.15 17.29
CA LYS A 109 -2.19 6.46 17.93
C LYS A 109 -3.22 6.66 19.02
N GLU A 110 -2.78 7.00 20.21
CA GLU A 110 -3.63 7.31 21.37
C GLU A 110 -3.10 8.52 22.11
N LYS A 111 -3.97 9.43 22.49
CA LYS A 111 -3.64 10.69 23.21
C LYS A 111 -2.61 11.54 22.47
N GLY A 112 -2.67 11.51 21.13
CA GLY A 112 -1.76 12.24 20.26
C GLY A 112 -0.39 11.57 20.05
N GLU A 113 -0.10 10.45 20.71
CA GLU A 113 1.17 9.72 20.60
C GLU A 113 1.03 8.41 19.83
N ILE A 114 2.05 8.07 19.04
CA ILE A 114 2.11 6.79 18.35
C ILE A 114 2.57 5.71 19.31
N LEU A 115 1.65 4.84 19.74
CA LEU A 115 1.93 3.73 20.64
C LEU A 115 2.53 2.52 19.93
N TYR A 116 2.16 2.34 18.67
CA TYR A 116 2.61 1.23 17.85
C TYR A 116 2.70 1.63 16.39
N LYS A 117 3.78 1.23 15.75
CA LYS A 117 4.01 1.47 14.34
C LYS A 117 4.86 0.33 13.77
N LYS A 118 4.37 -0.35 12.73
CA LYS A 118 5.13 -1.41 12.08
C LYS A 118 4.68 -1.64 10.65
N SER A 119 5.66 -1.90 9.78
CA SER A 119 5.46 -2.42 8.43
C SER A 119 6.02 -3.84 8.34
N VAL A 120 5.30 -4.73 7.69
CA VAL A 120 5.70 -6.12 7.44
C VAL A 120 5.61 -6.40 5.94
N ASP A 121 6.60 -7.09 5.41
CA ASP A 121 6.70 -7.46 3.98
C ASP A 121 5.69 -8.56 3.59
N VAL A 122 4.40 -8.29 3.84
CA VAL A 122 3.27 -9.10 3.42
C VAL A 122 2.23 -8.24 2.74
N GLY A 123 1.92 -8.55 1.49
CA GLY A 123 0.95 -7.79 0.69
C GLY A 123 0.37 -8.67 -0.41
N VAL A 124 -0.76 -8.24 -0.97
CA VAL A 124 -1.58 -9.07 -1.88
C VAL A 124 -0.84 -9.50 -3.15
N VAL A 125 0.01 -8.64 -3.71
CA VAL A 125 0.81 -8.96 -4.90
C VAL A 125 1.94 -9.92 -4.54
N ARG A 126 2.66 -9.64 -3.45
CA ARG A 126 3.75 -10.49 -2.96
C ARG A 126 3.27 -11.90 -2.61
N LEU A 127 2.11 -12.01 -1.95
CA LEU A 127 1.49 -13.31 -1.63
C LEU A 127 1.07 -14.06 -2.90
N LYS A 128 0.41 -13.38 -3.83
CA LYS A 128 0.02 -13.95 -5.11
C LYS A 128 1.22 -14.42 -5.92
N ASP A 129 2.29 -13.66 -5.98
CA ASP A 129 3.52 -14.02 -6.69
C ASP A 129 4.22 -15.24 -6.05
N ALA A 130 4.17 -15.36 -4.72
CA ALA A 130 4.81 -16.46 -3.99
C ALA A 130 3.99 -17.76 -4.02
N CYS A 131 2.67 -17.69 -3.94
CA CYS A 131 1.77 -18.83 -3.71
C CYS A 131 0.81 -19.11 -4.89
N GLY A 132 0.78 -18.23 -5.89
CA GLY A 132 -0.17 -18.35 -7.01
C GLY A 132 -1.63 -18.24 -6.55
N ARG A 133 -2.43 -19.28 -6.86
CA ARG A 133 -3.83 -19.41 -6.45
C ARG A 133 -4.05 -20.50 -5.41
N ASP A 134 -3.01 -21.05 -4.84
CA ASP A 134 -3.12 -22.06 -3.78
C ASP A 134 -3.58 -21.40 -2.49
N LYS A 135 -4.86 -21.57 -2.16
CA LYS A 135 -5.48 -20.97 -0.97
C LYS A 135 -4.79 -21.41 0.32
N LYS A 136 -4.38 -22.68 0.42
CA LYS A 136 -3.72 -23.21 1.63
C LYS A 136 -2.35 -22.53 1.81
N ALA A 137 -1.55 -22.49 0.77
CA ALA A 137 -0.25 -21.82 0.79
C ALA A 137 -0.37 -20.32 1.09
N LEU A 138 -1.39 -19.64 0.53
CA LEU A 138 -1.68 -18.23 0.82
C LEU A 138 -1.96 -18.02 2.30
N VAL A 139 -2.84 -18.83 2.91
CA VAL A 139 -3.18 -18.72 4.34
C VAL A 139 -1.98 -19.02 5.21
N GLU A 140 -1.26 -20.11 4.99
CA GLU A 140 -0.08 -20.50 5.78
C GLU A 140 1.01 -19.42 5.71
N ARG A 141 1.27 -18.89 4.52
CA ARG A 141 2.24 -17.81 4.32
C ARG A 141 1.81 -16.53 5.03
N SER A 142 0.54 -16.14 4.88
CA SER A 142 0.00 -14.96 5.56
C SER A 142 0.11 -15.09 7.07
N LEU A 143 -0.31 -16.21 7.65
CA LEU A 143 -0.23 -16.48 9.09
C LEU A 143 1.21 -16.46 9.61
N THR A 144 2.19 -16.87 8.79
CA THR A 144 3.60 -16.80 9.15
C THR A 144 4.09 -15.36 9.19
N GLU A 145 3.76 -14.58 8.19
CA GLU A 145 4.24 -13.19 8.06
C GLU A 145 3.57 -12.25 9.07
N ILE A 146 2.25 -12.37 9.29
CA ILE A 146 1.52 -11.48 10.22
C ILE A 146 1.97 -11.66 11.68
N LYS A 147 2.53 -12.82 12.07
CA LYS A 147 3.15 -13.01 13.38
C LYS A 147 4.27 -12.00 13.66
N LYS A 148 4.89 -11.46 12.62
CA LYS A 148 5.93 -10.44 12.75
C LYS A 148 5.40 -9.12 13.33
N PHE A 149 4.11 -8.84 13.24
CA PHE A 149 3.54 -7.69 13.93
C PHE A 149 3.70 -7.78 15.44
N GLY A 150 3.71 -9.00 15.99
CA GLY A 150 3.77 -9.21 17.43
C GLY A 150 2.46 -8.78 18.10
N GLN A 151 2.56 -8.13 19.25
CA GLN A 151 1.40 -7.68 20.01
C GLN A 151 1.00 -6.28 19.56
N VAL A 152 -0.16 -6.18 18.91
CA VAL A 152 -0.73 -4.92 18.43
C VAL A 152 -1.77 -4.45 19.45
N PRO A 153 -1.70 -3.19 19.94
CA PRO A 153 -2.77 -2.63 20.78
C PRO A 153 -4.10 -2.62 20.01
N ASN A 154 -5.17 -3.13 20.62
CA ASN A 154 -6.46 -3.33 19.93
C ASN A 154 -7.65 -2.67 20.64
N GLN A 155 -7.39 -1.70 21.49
CA GLN A 155 -8.42 -1.01 22.30
C GLN A 155 -9.12 0.12 21.54
N LEU A 156 -8.55 0.54 20.40
CA LEU A 156 -9.07 1.60 19.56
C LEU A 156 -9.71 1.05 18.27
N PRO A 157 -10.64 1.80 17.67
CA PRO A 157 -11.17 1.44 16.35
C PRO A 157 -10.07 1.32 15.30
N PHE A 158 -10.14 0.28 14.46
CA PHE A 158 -9.26 0.10 13.31
C PHE A 158 -9.93 0.63 12.04
N TYR A 159 -9.18 1.43 11.31
CA TYR A 159 -9.59 1.97 10.01
C TYR A 159 -8.77 1.29 8.91
N GLY A 160 -9.45 0.54 8.06
CA GLY A 160 -8.84 -0.03 6.87
C GLY A 160 -8.64 1.05 5.80
N ILE A 161 -7.43 1.19 5.29
CA ILE A 161 -7.11 2.13 4.21
C ILE A 161 -6.51 1.40 3.01
N GLY A 162 -6.37 2.09 1.90
CA GLY A 162 -5.79 1.56 0.67
C GLY A 162 -6.73 0.65 -0.13
N GLY A 163 -6.17 0.09 -1.22
CA GLY A 163 -6.95 -0.63 -2.23
C GLY A 163 -7.59 -1.92 -1.75
N THR A 164 -6.93 -2.65 -0.84
CA THR A 164 -7.46 -3.90 -0.29
C THR A 164 -8.68 -3.63 0.59
N ALA A 165 -8.59 -2.64 1.50
CA ALA A 165 -9.69 -2.28 2.39
C ALA A 165 -10.91 -1.81 1.60
N THR A 166 -10.71 -0.95 0.60
CA THR A 166 -11.82 -0.46 -0.24
C THR A 166 -12.44 -1.56 -1.10
N THR A 167 -11.65 -2.55 -1.54
CA THR A 167 -12.16 -3.71 -2.26
C THR A 167 -13.02 -4.59 -1.36
N LEU A 168 -12.56 -4.87 -0.14
CA LEU A 168 -13.33 -5.64 0.84
C LEU A 168 -14.65 -4.92 1.18
N ALA A 169 -14.61 -3.60 1.36
CA ALA A 169 -15.80 -2.81 1.61
C ALA A 169 -16.78 -2.86 0.43
N ALA A 170 -16.29 -2.73 -0.80
CA ALA A 170 -17.13 -2.83 -1.99
C ALA A 170 -17.81 -4.22 -2.09
N GLN A 171 -17.07 -5.29 -1.85
CA GLN A 171 -17.59 -6.66 -1.86
C GLN A 171 -18.62 -6.87 -0.74
N TYR A 172 -18.33 -6.43 0.48
CA TYR A 172 -19.24 -6.54 1.62
C TYR A 172 -20.57 -5.80 1.37
N LEU A 173 -20.50 -4.63 0.73
CA LEU A 173 -21.68 -3.83 0.37
C LEU A 173 -22.38 -4.31 -0.91
N GLY A 174 -21.89 -5.34 -1.59
CA GLY A 174 -22.46 -5.86 -2.83
C GLY A 174 -22.44 -4.86 -3.98
N LEU A 175 -21.41 -3.99 -4.05
CA LEU A 175 -21.30 -2.98 -5.10
C LEU A 175 -20.78 -3.60 -6.40
N GLU A 176 -21.52 -3.43 -7.50
CA GLU A 176 -21.07 -3.83 -8.85
C GLU A 176 -20.01 -2.88 -9.41
N GLU A 177 -20.10 -1.60 -9.03
CA GLU A 177 -19.17 -0.54 -9.42
C GLU A 177 -18.58 0.15 -8.19
N TYR A 178 -17.35 0.68 -8.32
CA TYR A 178 -16.70 1.41 -7.25
C TYR A 178 -17.41 2.73 -6.95
N GLN A 179 -17.92 2.89 -5.73
CA GLN A 179 -18.62 4.09 -5.25
C GLN A 179 -17.95 4.59 -3.98
N SER A 180 -17.03 5.54 -4.11
CA SER A 180 -16.23 6.06 -2.99
C SER A 180 -17.09 6.62 -1.84
N ASN A 181 -18.20 7.26 -2.15
CA ASN A 181 -19.13 7.82 -1.17
C ASN A 181 -19.86 6.75 -0.32
N LYS A 182 -19.97 5.53 -0.79
CA LYS A 182 -20.52 4.40 -0.03
C LYS A 182 -19.45 3.62 0.72
N ILE A 183 -18.24 3.58 0.17
CA ILE A 183 -17.11 2.83 0.72
C ILE A 183 -16.46 3.60 1.87
N THR A 184 -16.26 4.91 1.70
CA THR A 184 -15.64 5.74 2.73
C THR A 184 -16.53 5.80 3.98
N GLY A 185 -15.99 5.39 5.12
CA GLY A 185 -16.71 5.32 6.40
C GLY A 185 -17.59 4.09 6.57
N ALA A 186 -17.59 3.14 5.62
CA ALA A 186 -18.30 1.88 5.80
C ALA A 186 -17.72 1.08 6.97
N VAL A 187 -18.60 0.53 7.80
CA VAL A 187 -18.23 -0.32 8.95
C VAL A 187 -18.35 -1.78 8.54
N LEU A 188 -17.24 -2.50 8.61
CA LEU A 188 -17.20 -3.93 8.32
C LEU A 188 -17.03 -4.70 9.64
N PRO A 189 -18.04 -5.45 10.09
CA PRO A 189 -17.90 -6.32 11.25
C PRO A 189 -16.93 -7.47 10.92
N THR A 190 -16.25 -7.98 11.93
CA THR A 190 -15.26 -9.08 11.77
C THR A 190 -15.87 -10.29 11.05
N GLU A 191 -17.09 -10.66 11.41
CA GLU A 191 -17.83 -11.78 10.78
C GLU A 191 -18.10 -11.51 9.31
N GLY A 192 -18.36 -10.23 8.94
CA GLY A 192 -18.55 -9.83 7.55
C GLY A 192 -17.28 -9.99 6.72
N ILE A 193 -16.13 -9.63 7.29
CA ILE A 193 -14.82 -9.83 6.64
C ILE A 193 -14.52 -11.31 6.49
N GLN A 194 -14.76 -12.11 7.53
CA GLN A 194 -14.56 -13.56 7.50
C GLN A 194 -15.44 -14.26 6.45
N ALA A 195 -16.66 -13.79 6.23
CA ALA A 195 -17.58 -14.35 5.23
C ALA A 195 -17.13 -14.08 3.77
N LEU A 196 -16.21 -13.14 3.54
CA LEU A 196 -15.64 -12.84 2.22
C LEU A 196 -14.42 -13.73 1.88
N ALA A 197 -13.87 -14.49 2.84
CA ALA A 197 -12.67 -15.32 2.68
C ALA A 197 -13.01 -16.74 2.18
#